data_019c95e9db5cf31e854409a6762ca344
#
_entry.id   019c95e9db5cf31e854409a6762ca344
#
_cell.length_a   1.000
_cell.length_b   1.000
_cell.length_c   1.000
_cell.angle_alpha   90.00
_cell.angle_beta   90.00
_cell.angle_gamma   90.00
#
_symmetry.space_group_name_H-M   'P 1'
#
loop_
_entity.id
_entity.type
_entity.pdbx_description
1 polymer ?
#
loop_
_entity_poly.entity_id
_entity_poly.type
_entity_poly.pdbx_seq_one_letter_code
_entity_poly.pdbx_strand_id
1 'polypeptide(L)'
;YKDGAYDLVVPSTYFIAKMSKEGMLQKIDKSKLSHFKDLDPTLLNKPFDPNNDYSIPYIWGATAIGVNSDAQDPSTVTAWADLWQPQYKGRLLLTDDAREVFQMALL
;
A
#
# COMPACT_ATOMS: atom_id res chain seq x y z
N TYR A 1 -10.34 -11.82 9.88
CA TYR A 1 -9.71 -11.76 11.22
C TYR A 1 -10.68 -12.29 12.26
N LYS A 2 -10.19 -13.12 13.22
CA LYS A 2 -10.97 -13.51 14.39
C LYS A 2 -10.87 -12.38 15.41
N ASP A 3 -12.00 -12.00 16.01
CA ASP A 3 -12.03 -11.00 17.08
C ASP A 3 -11.05 -11.37 18.20
N GLY A 4 -10.22 -10.41 18.62
CA GLY A 4 -9.26 -10.57 19.69
C GLY A 4 -8.03 -11.43 19.37
N ALA A 5 -7.81 -11.80 18.09
CA ALA A 5 -6.65 -12.61 17.72
C ALA A 5 -5.36 -11.79 17.56
N TYR A 6 -5.47 -10.47 17.36
CA TYR A 6 -4.32 -9.60 17.12
C TYR A 6 -4.47 -8.28 17.87
N ASP A 7 -3.40 -7.82 18.50
CA ASP A 7 -3.32 -6.51 19.13
C ASP A 7 -2.98 -5.42 18.13
N LEU A 8 -2.15 -5.75 17.13
CA LEU A 8 -1.72 -4.84 16.07
C LEU A 8 -1.77 -5.54 14.71
N VAL A 9 -2.11 -4.77 13.68
CA VAL A 9 -2.08 -5.20 12.28
C VAL A 9 -1.40 -4.13 11.44
N VAL A 10 -0.70 -4.52 10.37
CA VAL A 10 -0.03 -3.60 9.45
C VAL A 10 -0.58 -3.82 8.04
N PRO A 11 -1.79 -3.34 7.75
CA PRO A 11 -2.39 -3.45 6.43
C PRO A 11 -1.96 -2.30 5.52
N SER A 12 -2.18 -2.47 4.22
CA SER A 12 -2.14 -1.36 3.27
C SER A 12 -3.23 -0.32 3.58
N THR A 13 -2.95 0.94 3.26
CA THR A 13 -3.80 2.09 3.64
C THR A 13 -5.24 1.98 3.15
N TYR A 14 -5.48 1.38 1.99
CA TYR A 14 -6.83 1.20 1.45
C TYR A 14 -7.74 0.26 2.26
N PHE A 15 -7.17 -0.53 3.19
CA PHE A 15 -7.96 -1.33 4.14
C PHE A 15 -8.39 -0.56 5.38
N ILE A 16 -7.66 0.50 5.78
CA ILE A 16 -7.91 1.23 7.04
C ILE A 16 -9.33 1.79 7.09
N ALA A 17 -9.76 2.48 6.02
CA ALA A 17 -11.11 3.06 5.99
C ALA A 17 -12.21 1.99 6.14
N LYS A 18 -12.03 0.83 5.48
CA LYS A 18 -12.98 -0.28 5.59
C LYS A 18 -12.99 -0.86 6.99
N MET A 19 -11.82 -1.18 7.54
CA MET A 19 -11.70 -1.77 8.88
C MET A 19 -12.25 -0.86 9.98
N SER A 20 -12.01 0.46 9.87
CA SER A 20 -12.56 1.45 10.78
C SER A 20 -14.09 1.50 10.69
N LYS A 21 -14.64 1.52 9.46
CA LYS A 21 -16.11 1.53 9.24
C LYS A 21 -16.80 0.27 9.76
N GLU A 22 -16.13 -0.87 9.68
CA GLU A 22 -16.64 -2.16 10.16
C GLU A 22 -16.40 -2.39 11.66
N GLY A 23 -15.84 -1.39 12.37
CA GLY A 23 -15.61 -1.47 13.82
C GLY A 23 -14.49 -2.46 14.21
N MET A 24 -13.61 -2.82 13.28
CA MET A 24 -12.52 -3.77 13.50
C MET A 24 -11.30 -3.13 14.18
N LEU A 25 -11.24 -1.80 14.24
CA LEU A 25 -10.13 -1.04 14.81
C LEU A 25 -10.57 -0.32 16.07
N GLN A 26 -9.71 -0.28 17.07
CA GLN A 26 -9.88 0.55 18.26
C GLN A 26 -9.28 1.93 18.04
N LYS A 27 -9.91 2.93 18.65
CA LYS A 27 -9.40 4.31 18.61
C LYS A 27 -8.10 4.41 19.40
N ILE A 28 -7.10 5.06 18.78
CA ILE A 28 -5.77 5.23 19.36
C ILE A 28 -5.79 6.42 20.34
N ASP A 29 -5.33 6.20 21.55
CA ASP A 29 -5.04 7.26 22.50
C ASP A 29 -3.66 7.87 22.22
N LYS A 30 -3.65 8.92 21.42
CA LYS A 30 -2.41 9.60 21.01
C LYS A 30 -1.63 10.21 22.17
N SER A 31 -2.27 10.47 23.32
CA SER A 31 -1.59 11.00 24.50
C SER A 31 -0.57 10.02 25.09
N LYS A 32 -0.75 8.73 24.79
CA LYS A 32 0.16 7.66 25.20
C LYS A 32 1.30 7.40 24.21
N LEU A 33 1.31 8.09 23.08
CA LEU A 33 2.32 7.93 22.03
C LEU A 33 3.30 9.10 22.09
N SER A 34 4.35 8.98 22.90
CA SER A 34 5.34 10.05 23.15
C SER A 34 6.04 10.56 21.87
N HIS A 35 6.18 9.68 20.87
CA HIS A 35 6.85 9.97 19.59
C HIS A 35 5.89 10.29 18.45
N PHE A 36 4.58 10.45 18.72
CA PHE A 36 3.63 10.81 17.66
C PHE A 36 4.00 12.14 16.98
N LYS A 37 4.53 13.09 17.75
CA LYS A 37 4.98 14.40 17.27
C LYS A 37 6.21 14.35 16.35
N ASP A 38 6.95 13.25 16.37
CA ASP A 38 8.19 13.06 15.60
C ASP A 38 7.88 12.45 14.21
N LEU A 39 6.61 12.12 13.93
CA LEU A 39 6.19 11.62 12.64
C LEU A 39 6.18 12.72 11.58
N ASP A 40 6.53 12.35 10.34
CA ASP A 40 6.45 13.28 9.21
C ASP A 40 4.99 13.72 9.00
N PRO A 41 4.68 15.02 9.15
CA PRO A 41 3.31 15.54 9.02
C PRO A 41 2.72 15.32 7.62
N THR A 42 3.56 15.14 6.59
CA THR A 42 3.07 14.84 5.23
C THR A 42 2.43 13.46 5.11
N LEU A 43 2.71 12.55 6.04
CA LEU A 43 2.14 11.21 6.08
C LEU A 43 0.87 11.12 6.95
N LEU A 44 0.57 12.17 7.71
CA LEU A 44 -0.59 12.23 8.61
C LEU A 44 -1.84 12.77 7.92
N ASN A 45 -2.99 12.63 8.59
CA ASN A 45 -4.27 13.25 8.23
C ASN A 45 -4.72 12.90 6.80
N LYS A 46 -4.51 11.65 6.38
CA LYS A 46 -4.90 11.18 5.05
C LYS A 46 -6.41 10.89 4.98
N PRO A 47 -7.02 10.93 3.77
CA PRO A 47 -8.48 10.75 3.61
C PRO A 47 -9.03 9.45 4.20
N PHE A 48 -8.22 8.39 4.31
CA PHE A 48 -8.65 7.12 4.89
C PHE A 48 -8.71 7.14 6.44
N ASP A 49 -8.03 8.09 7.09
CA ASP A 49 -8.06 8.32 8.54
C ASP A 49 -7.68 9.79 8.83
N PRO A 50 -8.60 10.75 8.65
CA PRO A 50 -8.29 12.18 8.62
C PRO A 50 -7.68 12.76 9.90
N ASN A 51 -7.89 12.07 11.02
CA ASN A 51 -7.37 12.51 12.32
C ASN A 51 -6.31 11.56 12.88
N ASN A 52 -5.90 10.53 12.16
CA ASN A 52 -5.09 9.42 12.70
C ASN A 52 -5.69 8.86 13.99
N ASP A 53 -7.00 8.64 13.99
CA ASP A 53 -7.70 8.08 15.14
C ASP A 53 -7.56 6.56 15.24
N TYR A 54 -7.28 5.88 14.13
CA TYR A 54 -7.25 4.43 14.02
C TYR A 54 -5.95 3.86 13.47
N SER A 55 -5.09 4.72 12.89
CA SER A 55 -3.85 4.28 12.26
C SER A 55 -2.69 5.25 12.43
N ILE A 56 -1.49 4.69 12.47
CA ILE A 56 -0.23 5.43 12.50
C ILE A 56 0.59 4.97 11.29
N PRO A 57 1.17 5.89 10.49
CA PRO A 57 2.06 5.51 9.39
C PRO A 57 3.29 4.78 9.92
N TYR A 58 3.61 3.63 9.31
CA TYR A 58 4.75 2.81 9.67
C TYR A 58 5.80 2.79 8.58
N ILE A 59 5.39 2.46 7.35
CA ILE A 59 6.26 2.36 6.19
C ILE A 59 5.49 2.82 4.96
N TRP A 60 6.18 3.43 4.03
CA TRP A 60 5.62 3.78 2.73
C TRP A 60 6.58 3.35 1.61
N GLY A 61 6.05 3.20 0.42
CA GLY A 61 6.82 2.86 -0.76
C GLY A 61 6.06 3.21 -2.03
N ALA A 62 6.72 3.07 -3.15
CA ALA A 62 6.13 3.17 -4.46
C ALA A 62 6.28 1.84 -5.19
N THR A 63 5.25 1.46 -5.94
CA THR A 63 5.30 0.31 -6.82
C THR A 63 5.73 0.78 -8.21
N ALA A 64 6.72 0.10 -8.79
CA ALA A 64 7.26 0.43 -10.09
C ALA A 64 7.57 -0.84 -10.89
N ILE A 65 7.79 -0.68 -12.19
CA ILE A 65 8.22 -1.76 -13.06
C ILE A 65 9.72 -2.00 -12.85
N GLY A 66 10.09 -3.22 -12.45
CA GLY A 66 11.46 -3.67 -12.43
C GLY A 66 11.78 -4.47 -13.71
N VAL A 67 12.80 -4.08 -14.44
CA VAL A 67 13.23 -4.77 -15.66
C VAL A 67 14.55 -5.49 -15.42
N ASN A 68 14.61 -6.79 -15.73
CA ASN A 68 15.86 -7.53 -15.73
C ASN A 68 16.68 -7.12 -16.96
N SER A 69 17.72 -6.30 -16.73
CA SER A 69 18.58 -5.74 -17.78
C SER A 69 19.40 -6.78 -18.52
N ASP A 70 19.63 -7.97 -17.95
CA ASP A 70 20.35 -9.06 -18.63
C ASP A 70 19.49 -9.77 -19.69
N ALA A 71 18.16 -9.61 -19.58
CA ALA A 71 17.21 -10.28 -20.47
C ALA A 71 16.49 -9.33 -21.42
N GLN A 72 16.38 -8.05 -21.07
CA GLN A 72 15.60 -7.05 -21.79
C GLN A 72 16.20 -5.65 -21.62
N ASP A 73 16.26 -4.89 -22.70
CA ASP A 73 16.65 -3.49 -22.63
C ASP A 73 15.60 -2.68 -21.84
N PRO A 74 15.98 -2.09 -20.68
CA PRO A 74 15.06 -1.33 -19.84
C PRO A 74 14.42 -0.13 -20.57
N SER A 75 15.08 0.45 -21.56
CA SER A 75 14.58 1.61 -22.31
C SER A 75 13.34 1.29 -23.13
N THR A 76 13.03 0.03 -23.35
CA THR A 76 11.85 -0.43 -24.10
C THR A 76 10.59 -0.56 -23.24
N VAL A 77 10.71 -0.39 -21.92
CA VAL A 77 9.59 -0.45 -20.96
C VAL A 77 9.48 0.89 -20.25
N THR A 78 8.63 1.75 -20.75
CA THR A 78 8.49 3.14 -20.28
C THR A 78 7.15 3.42 -19.62
N ALA A 79 6.16 2.57 -19.84
CA ALA A 79 4.81 2.70 -19.29
C ALA A 79 4.25 1.33 -18.86
N TRP A 80 3.25 1.35 -17.99
CA TRP A 80 2.52 0.14 -17.58
C TRP A 80 1.91 -0.58 -18.78
N ALA A 81 1.41 0.17 -19.77
CA ALA A 81 0.82 -0.39 -20.99
C ALA A 81 1.80 -1.25 -21.81
N ASP A 82 3.11 -1.04 -21.69
CA ASP A 82 4.11 -1.84 -22.40
C ASP A 82 4.08 -3.29 -21.95
N LEU A 83 3.66 -3.56 -20.72
CA LEU A 83 3.58 -4.93 -20.17
C LEU A 83 2.55 -5.81 -20.89
N TRP A 84 1.58 -5.24 -21.61
CA TRP A 84 0.57 -5.97 -22.36
C TRP A 84 1.06 -6.51 -23.71
N GLN A 85 2.29 -6.18 -24.09
CA GLN A 85 2.84 -6.64 -25.36
C GLN A 85 3.06 -8.17 -25.35
N PRO A 86 2.76 -8.87 -26.46
CA PRO A 86 2.82 -10.33 -26.52
C PRO A 86 4.20 -10.93 -26.16
N GLN A 87 5.27 -10.16 -26.36
CA GLN A 87 6.65 -10.58 -26.04
C GLN A 87 6.88 -10.87 -24.55
N TYR A 88 6.06 -10.27 -23.66
CA TYR A 88 6.16 -10.47 -22.21
C TYR A 88 5.28 -11.60 -21.69
N LYS A 89 4.56 -12.31 -22.56
CA LYS A 89 3.72 -13.42 -22.15
C LYS A 89 4.54 -14.49 -21.40
N GLY A 90 4.11 -14.80 -20.18
CA GLY A 90 4.80 -15.78 -19.31
C GLY A 90 6.12 -15.28 -18.70
N ARG A 91 6.41 -13.96 -18.80
CA ARG A 91 7.64 -13.34 -18.26
C ARG A 91 7.38 -12.27 -17.22
N LEU A 92 6.12 -12.05 -16.86
CA LEU A 92 5.72 -11.06 -15.86
C LEU A 92 5.62 -11.72 -14.50
N LEU A 93 6.19 -11.05 -13.49
CA LEU A 93 5.96 -11.31 -12.08
C LEU A 93 5.19 -10.12 -11.51
N LEU A 94 4.03 -10.38 -10.95
CA LEU A 94 3.19 -9.37 -10.33
C LEU A 94 3.15 -9.56 -8.82
N THR A 95 2.91 -8.48 -8.07
CA THR A 95 2.64 -8.56 -6.64
C THR A 95 1.34 -9.35 -6.38
N ASP A 96 1.30 -10.12 -5.30
CA ASP A 96 0.09 -10.84 -4.87
C ASP A 96 -0.85 -9.89 -4.10
N ASP A 97 -1.23 -8.80 -4.76
CA ASP A 97 -2.21 -7.84 -4.29
C ASP A 97 -3.13 -7.43 -5.45
N ALA A 98 -4.36 -7.93 -5.40
CA ALA A 98 -5.33 -7.71 -6.48
C ALA A 98 -5.62 -6.21 -6.72
N ARG A 99 -5.65 -5.39 -5.69
CA ARG A 99 -5.93 -3.95 -5.83
C ARG A 99 -4.80 -3.22 -6.53
N GLU A 100 -3.56 -3.53 -6.19
CA GLU A 100 -2.40 -2.97 -6.87
C GLU A 100 -2.34 -3.41 -8.34
N VAL A 101 -2.58 -4.71 -8.60
CA VAL A 101 -2.58 -5.23 -9.98
C VAL A 101 -3.67 -4.58 -10.83
N PHE A 102 -4.88 -4.42 -10.30
CA PHE A 102 -5.95 -3.69 -11.01
C PHE A 102 -5.60 -2.22 -11.23
N GLN A 103 -4.99 -1.56 -10.27
CA GLN A 103 -4.55 -0.18 -10.42
C GLN A 103 -3.51 -0.05 -11.55
N MET A 104 -2.51 -0.93 -11.59
CA MET A 104 -1.51 -0.96 -12.66
C MET A 104 -2.14 -1.20 -14.03
N ALA A 105 -3.17 -2.03 -14.11
CA ALA A 105 -3.88 -2.34 -15.35
C ALA A 105 -4.74 -1.16 -15.86
N LEU A 106 -5.04 -0.18 -15.02
CA LEU A 106 -5.85 0.99 -15.35
C LEU A 106 -4.99 2.23 -15.71
N LEU A 107 -3.69 2.16 -15.51
CA LEU A 107 -2.71 3.22 -15.82
C LEU A 107 -2.12 3.03 -17.22
#